data_0bd7537d277332459ff31da4dc703d9e
#
_entry.id   0bd7537d277332459ff31da4dc703d9e
#
_cell.length_a   1.000
_cell.length_b   1.000
_cell.length_c   1.000
_cell.angle_alpha   90.00
_cell.angle_beta   90.00
_cell.angle_gamma   90.00
#
_symmetry.space_group_name_H-M   'P 1'
#
loop_
_entity.id
_entity.type
_entity.pdbx_description
1 polymer ?
#
loop_
_entity_poly.entity_id
_entity_poly.type
_entity_poly.pdbx_seq_one_letter_code
_entity_poly.pdbx_strand_id
1 'polypeptide(L)'
;MTRQQFLRLLTSGSVSAIAGPFAYPQRAAASDRGSHGAPTNDQPLPTNDQRPTTDDQRPAGFPAGVTKAVTAFIQHSRLDDIPDKALVEAKRCLIDGFGVVLAGATVHGSAIVREYVKTFDVATRGASILGPERLSANAGHAALANAASGHAMDYDDTQLSSTPDRVFGLLTHPTVPVLAASLAIGERLGVSGRKFLEAFLTGFEVECKIAEAIKPDHYLRGFHSTGTMGTFGGAASAAKLLALTPTAIPHALGIAASMSSGIRVNFGSMTKPLHAGRAAENGITAAELASRGFTAGDDALDGEWGFFQVLGGGVDLPRIMTTLGRPYSIVDPGVSFKPYPCGSLGHPTMDAMLKLVTDHDVKPDQVAHVAVRAGSNILNPLRYKTAKTELEAKFCLPFMMSSILLRRRAGIREFTDEFVASAPVQAMMANVETVFDKDIEARGFDKMRSVVVVQLKDGRTLTQPSDERYRGGPENPFTRADLHAKFTDCASLVLSADRIKRALDAIESVEKLANIRELVSALTA
;
A
#
# COMPACT_ATOMS: atom_id res chain seq x y z
N MET A 1 33.66 -6.89 -16.00
CA MET A 1 33.36 -6.95 -17.45
C MET A 1 32.80 -5.60 -17.88
N THR A 2 33.44 -4.87 -18.79
CA THR A 2 33.02 -3.55 -19.21
C THR A 2 31.89 -3.64 -20.25
N ARG A 3 31.06 -2.59 -20.38
CA ARG A 3 29.97 -2.50 -21.39
C ARG A 3 30.44 -2.80 -22.81
N GLN A 4 31.70 -2.46 -23.14
CA GLN A 4 32.31 -2.76 -24.45
C GLN A 4 32.65 -4.26 -24.63
N GLN A 5 33.00 -4.97 -23.58
CA GLN A 5 33.26 -6.42 -23.64
C GLN A 5 31.95 -7.22 -23.81
N PHE A 6 30.84 -6.74 -23.23
CA PHE A 6 29.53 -7.35 -23.40
C PHE A 6 28.99 -7.18 -24.82
N LEU A 7 29.17 -6.01 -25.44
CA LEU A 7 28.72 -5.75 -26.81
C LEU A 7 29.50 -6.55 -27.87
N ARG A 8 30.76 -6.89 -27.63
CA ARG A 8 31.56 -7.74 -28.53
C ARG A 8 31.13 -9.21 -28.53
N LEU A 9 30.52 -9.69 -27.45
CA LEU A 9 29.98 -11.05 -27.37
C LEU A 9 28.66 -11.22 -28.15
N LEU A 10 27.92 -10.15 -28.38
CA LEU A 10 26.66 -10.19 -29.14
C LEU A 10 26.84 -10.10 -30.67
N THR A 11 28.01 -9.72 -31.17
CA THR A 11 28.26 -9.54 -32.60
C THR A 11 28.99 -10.70 -33.29
N SER A 12 29.32 -11.77 -32.56
CA SER A 12 30.10 -12.91 -33.13
C SER A 12 29.37 -14.25 -33.16
N GLY A 13 28.02 -14.26 -33.08
CA GLY A 13 27.23 -15.49 -33.13
C GLY A 13 26.28 -15.50 -34.34
N SER A 14 26.63 -16.27 -35.38
CA SER A 14 25.76 -16.57 -36.48
C SER A 14 24.53 -17.36 -36.00
N VAL A 15 23.33 -16.80 -36.16
CA VAL A 15 22.07 -17.47 -35.87
C VAL A 15 21.65 -18.30 -37.07
N SER A 16 21.80 -19.62 -36.98
CA SER A 16 21.10 -20.55 -37.89
C SER A 16 19.75 -20.88 -37.24
N ALA A 17 18.68 -20.45 -37.91
CA ALA A 17 17.32 -20.77 -37.54
C ALA A 17 17.04 -22.27 -37.82
N ILE A 18 16.70 -23.05 -36.81
CA ILE A 18 16.07 -24.34 -36.95
C ILE A 18 14.69 -24.26 -36.31
N ALA A 19 13.67 -24.19 -37.16
CA ALA A 19 12.29 -24.39 -36.76
C ALA A 19 11.98 -25.89 -36.81
N GLY A 20 11.57 -26.44 -35.67
CA GLY A 20 11.03 -27.82 -35.58
C GLY A 20 9.94 -27.86 -34.50
N PRO A 21 8.81 -28.53 -34.77
CA PRO A 21 7.67 -28.55 -33.86
C PRO A 21 7.88 -29.51 -32.68
N PHE A 22 7.61 -29.04 -31.47
CA PHE A 22 7.54 -29.88 -30.28
C PHE A 22 6.25 -30.71 -30.32
N ALA A 23 6.39 -32.03 -30.55
CA ALA A 23 5.33 -33.02 -30.34
C ALA A 23 5.52 -33.66 -28.95
N TYR A 24 4.47 -33.65 -28.14
CA TYR A 24 4.40 -34.43 -26.91
C TYR A 24 4.21 -35.90 -27.22
N PRO A 25 4.95 -36.86 -26.62
CA PRO A 25 4.68 -38.26 -26.78
C PRO A 25 3.49 -38.72 -25.93
N GLN A 26 2.44 -39.24 -26.59
CA GLN A 26 1.39 -40.04 -25.97
C GLN A 26 1.96 -41.37 -25.47
N ARG A 27 1.67 -41.74 -24.24
CA ARG A 27 1.95 -43.08 -23.71
C ARG A 27 0.99 -44.08 -24.32
N ALA A 28 1.53 -45.01 -25.07
CA ALA A 28 0.84 -46.25 -25.44
C ALA A 28 0.97 -47.28 -24.30
N ALA A 29 -0.15 -47.94 -24.00
CA ALA A 29 -0.19 -49.09 -23.09
C ALA A 29 0.33 -50.32 -23.79
N ALA A 30 1.25 -51.04 -23.18
CA ALA A 30 1.55 -52.43 -23.55
C ALA A 30 1.78 -53.26 -22.27
N SER A 31 0.95 -54.25 -22.13
CA SER A 31 1.09 -55.35 -21.18
C SER A 31 2.25 -56.26 -21.57
N ASP A 32 3.14 -56.61 -20.63
CA ASP A 32 3.54 -58.03 -20.54
C ASP A 32 4.16 -58.36 -19.16
N ARG A 33 3.94 -59.60 -18.75
CA ARG A 33 4.31 -60.18 -17.46
C ARG A 33 5.73 -60.72 -17.51
N GLY A 34 6.52 -60.43 -16.49
CA GLY A 34 7.80 -61.08 -16.26
C GLY A 34 8.20 -60.97 -14.79
N SER A 35 8.03 -62.04 -14.05
CA SER A 35 8.45 -62.23 -12.67
C SER A 35 9.97 -62.32 -12.56
N HIS A 36 10.61 -61.37 -11.87
CA HIS A 36 11.92 -61.61 -11.21
C HIS A 36 11.96 -60.81 -9.90
N GLY A 37 12.31 -61.55 -8.82
CA GLY A 37 12.32 -61.08 -7.44
C GLY A 37 13.24 -59.89 -7.21
N ALA A 38 12.74 -58.93 -6.47
CA ALA A 38 13.50 -57.85 -5.93
C ALA A 38 14.23 -58.29 -4.65
N PRO A 39 15.49 -57.89 -4.43
CA PRO A 39 16.10 -58.01 -3.12
C PRO A 39 15.52 -56.90 -2.22
N THR A 40 14.92 -57.29 -1.12
CA THR A 40 14.52 -56.43 -0.02
C THR A 40 15.77 -55.86 0.63
N ASN A 41 16.04 -54.55 0.40
CA ASN A 41 17.01 -53.80 1.15
C ASN A 41 16.26 -52.88 2.09
N ASP A 42 15.77 -53.46 3.21
CA ASP A 42 15.25 -52.73 4.36
C ASP A 42 16.42 -52.12 5.11
N GLN A 43 16.90 -50.98 4.62
CA GLN A 43 17.67 -50.05 5.46
C GLN A 43 16.78 -48.83 5.72
N PRO A 44 16.51 -48.51 6.99
CA PRO A 44 15.83 -47.27 7.33
C PRO A 44 16.71 -46.09 6.88
N LEU A 45 16.08 -45.15 6.17
CA LEU A 45 16.70 -43.86 5.88
C LEU A 45 17.23 -43.25 7.20
N PRO A 46 18.47 -42.74 7.25
CA PRO A 46 18.98 -42.12 8.45
C PRO A 46 18.07 -40.95 8.82
N THR A 47 17.43 -41.05 9.95
CA THR A 47 16.78 -39.92 10.62
C THR A 47 17.90 -38.98 11.05
N ASN A 48 18.19 -37.99 10.21
CA ASN A 48 19.15 -36.94 10.53
C ASN A 48 18.45 -35.95 11.47
N ASP A 49 18.21 -36.38 12.70
CA ASP A 49 17.69 -35.59 13.80
C ASP A 49 18.85 -34.97 14.60
N GLN A 50 19.85 -34.51 13.87
CA GLN A 50 20.89 -33.63 14.38
C GLN A 50 20.85 -32.34 13.57
N ARG A 51 19.79 -31.52 13.78
CA ARG A 51 20.00 -30.10 13.58
C ARG A 51 21.06 -29.66 14.59
N PRO A 52 22.13 -29.03 14.14
CA PRO A 52 23.04 -28.39 15.07
C PRO A 52 22.22 -27.38 15.87
N THR A 53 22.25 -27.44 17.17
CA THR A 53 21.83 -26.37 18.06
C THR A 53 22.80 -25.23 17.88
N THR A 54 22.63 -24.47 16.80
CA THR A 54 23.51 -23.35 16.43
C THR A 54 23.01 -22.06 17.03
N ASP A 55 23.08 -21.94 18.33
CA ASP A 55 23.01 -20.62 18.98
C ASP A 55 24.39 -19.91 18.97
N ASP A 56 25.44 -20.56 18.47
CA ASP A 56 26.85 -20.12 18.68
C ASP A 56 27.62 -19.74 17.41
N GLN A 57 26.98 -19.69 16.21
CA GLN A 57 27.71 -19.35 14.97
C GLN A 57 27.04 -18.28 14.11
N ARG A 58 26.26 -17.36 14.70
CA ARG A 58 25.79 -16.20 13.95
C ARG A 58 26.93 -15.18 13.82
N PRO A 59 27.21 -14.67 12.60
CA PRO A 59 28.12 -13.56 12.45
C PRO A 59 27.70 -12.39 13.34
N ALA A 60 28.61 -11.80 14.06
CA ALA A 60 28.35 -10.64 14.90
C ALA A 60 27.77 -9.51 14.02
N GLY A 61 26.49 -9.19 14.15
CA GLY A 61 25.84 -8.09 13.44
C GLY A 61 24.43 -8.34 12.89
N PHE A 62 23.92 -9.57 12.88
CA PHE A 62 22.53 -9.81 12.47
C PHE A 62 21.55 -9.64 13.64
N PRO A 63 20.41 -8.95 13.40
CA PRO A 63 19.39 -8.79 14.43
C PRO A 63 18.75 -10.13 14.79
N ALA A 64 18.59 -10.41 16.06
CA ALA A 64 17.97 -11.62 16.57
C ALA A 64 16.67 -11.31 17.31
N GLY A 65 15.61 -12.11 17.05
CA GLY A 65 14.40 -12.10 17.84
C GLY A 65 13.26 -11.21 17.33
N VAL A 66 13.39 -10.48 16.20
CA VAL A 66 12.30 -9.64 15.65
C VAL A 66 11.11 -10.48 15.22
N THR A 67 11.32 -11.57 14.49
CA THR A 67 10.25 -12.49 14.08
C THR A 67 9.52 -13.03 15.31
N LYS A 68 10.26 -13.37 16.37
CA LYS A 68 9.68 -13.84 17.65
C LYS A 68 8.88 -12.75 18.35
N ALA A 69 9.38 -11.50 18.39
CA ALA A 69 8.67 -10.38 19.02
C ALA A 69 7.37 -10.07 18.28
N VAL A 70 7.38 -10.01 16.96
CA VAL A 70 6.19 -9.80 16.12
C VAL A 70 5.19 -10.96 16.29
N THR A 71 5.67 -12.21 16.35
CA THR A 71 4.85 -13.38 16.62
C THR A 71 4.12 -13.25 17.96
N ALA A 72 4.85 -12.90 19.03
CA ALA A 72 4.27 -12.71 20.37
C ALA A 72 3.25 -11.57 20.37
N PHE A 73 3.52 -10.46 19.67
CA PHE A 73 2.58 -9.34 19.54
C PHE A 73 1.28 -9.78 18.86
N ILE A 74 1.35 -10.46 17.70
CA ILE A 74 0.17 -10.97 16.99
C ILE A 74 -0.65 -11.89 17.90
N GLN A 75 0.01 -12.79 18.64
CA GLN A 75 -0.65 -13.74 19.51
C GLN A 75 -1.37 -13.05 20.69
N HIS A 76 -0.68 -12.11 21.36
CA HIS A 76 -1.12 -11.57 22.65
C HIS A 76 -1.90 -10.27 22.55
N SER A 77 -1.92 -9.56 21.41
CA SER A 77 -2.74 -8.36 21.24
C SER A 77 -4.21 -8.65 21.56
N ARG A 78 -4.82 -7.80 22.38
CA ARG A 78 -6.25 -7.85 22.72
C ARG A 78 -6.84 -6.45 22.60
N LEU A 79 -8.07 -6.35 22.12
CA LEU A 79 -8.73 -5.05 21.93
C LEU A 79 -8.82 -4.27 23.25
N ASP A 80 -9.01 -4.97 24.37
CA ASP A 80 -9.14 -4.36 25.69
C ASP A 80 -7.82 -3.77 26.21
N ASP A 81 -6.68 -4.17 25.66
CA ASP A 81 -5.35 -3.65 26.01
C ASP A 81 -4.91 -2.50 25.08
N ILE A 82 -5.69 -2.24 24.02
CA ILE A 82 -5.37 -1.19 23.03
C ILE A 82 -5.86 0.18 23.55
N PRO A 83 -5.00 1.22 23.54
CA PRO A 83 -5.40 2.53 24.02
C PRO A 83 -6.59 3.13 23.25
N ASP A 84 -7.51 3.80 23.94
CA ASP A 84 -8.69 4.45 23.34
C ASP A 84 -8.33 5.35 22.16
N LYS A 85 -7.21 6.06 22.26
CA LYS A 85 -6.73 6.91 21.15
C LYS A 85 -6.47 6.12 19.88
N ALA A 86 -5.92 4.90 19.99
CA ALA A 86 -5.70 4.03 18.83
C ALA A 86 -7.04 3.52 18.24
N LEU A 87 -8.04 3.26 19.09
CA LEU A 87 -9.39 2.89 18.64
C LEU A 87 -10.08 4.04 17.89
N VAL A 88 -9.91 5.27 18.36
CA VAL A 88 -10.42 6.48 17.68
C VAL A 88 -9.76 6.63 16.30
N GLU A 89 -8.43 6.55 16.24
CA GLU A 89 -7.72 6.69 14.96
C GLU A 89 -8.02 5.50 14.01
N ALA A 90 -8.22 4.28 14.53
CA ALA A 90 -8.66 3.15 13.71
C ALA A 90 -10.00 3.44 13.01
N LYS A 91 -10.99 3.97 13.71
CA LYS A 91 -12.28 4.33 13.09
C LYS A 91 -12.11 5.40 12.02
N ARG A 92 -11.21 6.37 12.24
CA ARG A 92 -10.87 7.39 11.25
C ARG A 92 -10.27 6.76 9.99
N CYS A 93 -9.33 5.82 10.16
CA CYS A 93 -8.75 5.05 9.06
C CYS A 93 -9.81 4.19 8.34
N LEU A 94 -10.77 3.59 9.07
CA LEU A 94 -11.86 2.83 8.46
C LEU A 94 -12.80 3.73 7.64
N ILE A 95 -13.16 4.92 8.13
CA ILE A 95 -13.98 5.89 7.38
C ILE A 95 -13.26 6.26 6.06
N ASP A 96 -11.99 6.64 6.14
CA ASP A 96 -11.18 6.99 4.97
C ASP A 96 -11.05 5.79 4.02
N GLY A 97 -10.61 4.65 4.54
CA GLY A 97 -10.32 3.43 3.77
C GLY A 97 -11.53 2.90 3.03
N PHE A 98 -12.70 2.79 3.67
CA PHE A 98 -13.92 2.37 2.96
C PHE A 98 -14.38 3.38 1.92
N GLY A 99 -14.24 4.68 2.20
CA GLY A 99 -14.54 5.73 1.22
C GLY A 99 -13.71 5.57 -0.05
N VAL A 100 -12.39 5.45 0.09
CA VAL A 100 -11.51 5.33 -1.08
C VAL A 100 -11.64 3.98 -1.79
N VAL A 101 -12.02 2.88 -1.11
CA VAL A 101 -12.36 1.59 -1.76
C VAL A 101 -13.57 1.76 -2.67
N LEU A 102 -14.65 2.38 -2.17
CA LEU A 102 -15.87 2.62 -2.95
C LEU A 102 -15.60 3.52 -4.15
N ALA A 103 -14.91 4.64 -3.96
CA ALA A 103 -14.56 5.54 -5.05
C ALA A 103 -13.65 4.87 -6.09
N GLY A 104 -12.58 4.24 -5.64
CA GLY A 104 -11.63 3.57 -6.52
C GLY A 104 -12.21 2.36 -7.26
N ALA A 105 -13.29 1.75 -6.75
CA ALA A 105 -14.00 0.69 -7.46
C ALA A 105 -14.63 1.17 -8.79
N THR A 106 -14.81 2.48 -8.98
CA THR A 106 -15.39 3.03 -10.20
C THR A 106 -14.39 3.25 -11.33
N VAL A 107 -13.07 3.21 -11.05
CA VAL A 107 -12.05 3.45 -12.07
C VAL A 107 -11.77 2.23 -12.94
N HIS A 108 -11.30 2.48 -14.17
CA HIS A 108 -11.10 1.44 -15.17
C HIS A 108 -10.17 0.30 -14.72
N GLY A 109 -9.03 0.61 -14.07
CA GLY A 109 -8.11 -0.42 -13.57
C GLY A 109 -8.75 -1.38 -12.57
N SER A 110 -9.62 -0.87 -11.68
CA SER A 110 -10.37 -1.70 -10.73
C SER A 110 -11.43 -2.57 -11.42
N ALA A 111 -12.05 -2.08 -12.49
CA ALA A 111 -12.96 -2.90 -13.29
C ALA A 111 -12.22 -4.10 -13.92
N ILE A 112 -11.02 -3.89 -14.47
CA ILE A 112 -10.17 -4.97 -15.01
C ILE A 112 -9.85 -6.00 -13.93
N VAL A 113 -9.49 -5.58 -12.71
CA VAL A 113 -9.21 -6.51 -11.59
C VAL A 113 -10.46 -7.30 -11.22
N ARG A 114 -11.64 -6.69 -11.18
CA ARG A 114 -12.90 -7.42 -10.92
C ARG A 114 -13.20 -8.45 -12.01
N GLU A 115 -13.03 -8.10 -13.29
CA GLU A 115 -13.20 -9.06 -14.39
C GLU A 115 -12.21 -10.22 -14.29
N TYR A 116 -10.95 -9.95 -13.94
CA TYR A 116 -9.96 -11.00 -13.68
C TYR A 116 -10.42 -11.92 -12.55
N VAL A 117 -10.89 -11.37 -11.43
CA VAL A 117 -11.37 -12.16 -10.28
C VAL A 117 -12.59 -13.02 -10.65
N LYS A 118 -13.49 -12.54 -11.51
CA LYS A 118 -14.65 -13.32 -12.01
C LYS A 118 -14.28 -14.58 -12.77
N THR A 119 -13.04 -14.69 -13.28
CA THR A 119 -12.58 -15.90 -13.98
C THR A 119 -12.33 -17.10 -13.05
N PHE A 120 -12.30 -16.88 -11.73
CA PHE A 120 -12.14 -17.94 -10.75
C PHE A 120 -13.49 -18.38 -10.18
N ASP A 121 -13.59 -19.64 -9.77
CA ASP A 121 -14.81 -20.16 -9.18
C ASP A 121 -15.22 -19.38 -7.93
N VAL A 122 -16.51 -19.05 -7.85
CA VAL A 122 -17.06 -18.35 -6.67
C VAL A 122 -17.17 -19.34 -5.52
N ALA A 123 -16.49 -19.03 -4.41
CA ALA A 123 -16.59 -19.84 -3.20
C ALA A 123 -18.01 -19.78 -2.63
N THR A 124 -18.56 -20.91 -2.20
CA THR A 124 -19.87 -21.01 -1.52
C THR A 124 -19.95 -20.19 -0.22
N ARG A 125 -18.80 -19.81 0.33
CA ARG A 125 -18.63 -18.87 1.46
C ARG A 125 -17.53 -17.88 1.09
N GLY A 126 -17.89 -16.92 0.26
CA GLY A 126 -16.99 -15.86 -0.20
C GLY A 126 -16.95 -14.67 0.74
N ALA A 127 -16.18 -13.68 0.31
CA ALA A 127 -16.16 -12.33 0.86
C ALA A 127 -16.60 -11.35 -0.22
N SER A 128 -17.20 -10.24 0.18
CA SER A 128 -17.75 -9.23 -0.72
C SER A 128 -16.65 -8.39 -1.38
N ILE A 129 -16.84 -8.11 -2.66
CA ILE A 129 -16.10 -7.10 -3.40
C ILE A 129 -16.95 -5.83 -3.38
N LEU A 130 -16.44 -4.78 -2.73
CA LEU A 130 -17.11 -3.50 -2.62
C LEU A 130 -17.05 -2.74 -3.94
N GLY A 131 -18.17 -2.14 -4.35
CA GLY A 131 -18.22 -1.40 -5.62
C GLY A 131 -19.62 -1.33 -6.20
N PRO A 132 -19.74 -0.93 -7.50
CA PRO A 132 -21.03 -0.72 -8.14
C PRO A 132 -21.82 -2.02 -8.40
N GLU A 133 -21.14 -3.17 -8.33
CA GLU A 133 -21.73 -4.49 -8.57
C GLU A 133 -21.70 -5.32 -7.29
N ARG A 134 -22.76 -6.11 -7.06
CA ARG A 134 -22.77 -7.11 -5.97
C ARG A 134 -21.96 -8.34 -6.39
N LEU A 135 -20.71 -8.37 -6.00
CA LEU A 135 -19.80 -9.46 -6.30
C LEU A 135 -19.25 -10.07 -5.01
N SER A 136 -18.97 -11.36 -5.06
CA SER A 136 -18.21 -12.06 -4.01
C SER A 136 -17.19 -13.00 -4.65
N ALA A 137 -16.11 -13.25 -3.93
CA ALA A 137 -15.06 -14.17 -4.34
C ALA A 137 -14.50 -14.91 -3.11
N ASN A 138 -13.53 -15.81 -3.30
CA ASN A 138 -12.76 -16.27 -2.14
C ASN A 138 -12.08 -15.09 -1.44
N ALA A 139 -11.75 -15.24 -0.15
CA ALA A 139 -11.27 -14.12 0.66
C ALA A 139 -10.02 -13.43 0.07
N GLY A 140 -9.08 -14.20 -0.50
CA GLY A 140 -7.89 -13.65 -1.13
C GLY A 140 -8.22 -12.76 -2.33
N HIS A 141 -9.04 -13.25 -3.25
CA HIS A 141 -9.44 -12.49 -4.44
C HIS A 141 -10.35 -11.29 -4.11
N ALA A 142 -11.22 -11.41 -3.10
CA ALA A 142 -11.99 -10.26 -2.64
C ALA A 142 -11.08 -9.18 -2.05
N ALA A 143 -10.08 -9.57 -1.26
CA ALA A 143 -9.09 -8.64 -0.72
C ALA A 143 -8.23 -8.01 -1.83
N LEU A 144 -7.80 -8.78 -2.84
CA LEU A 144 -7.13 -8.27 -4.04
C LEU A 144 -7.93 -7.13 -4.69
N ALA A 145 -9.21 -7.38 -4.98
CA ALA A 145 -10.06 -6.42 -5.67
C ALA A 145 -10.34 -5.18 -4.81
N ASN A 146 -10.63 -5.36 -3.52
CA ASN A 146 -10.92 -4.27 -2.61
C ASN A 146 -9.69 -3.39 -2.35
N ALA A 147 -8.51 -3.98 -2.10
CA ALA A 147 -7.31 -3.20 -1.85
C ALA A 147 -6.78 -2.53 -3.14
N ALA A 148 -6.86 -3.17 -4.29
CA ALA A 148 -6.55 -2.52 -5.56
C ALA A 148 -7.46 -1.31 -5.80
N SER A 149 -8.77 -1.44 -5.52
CA SER A 149 -9.72 -0.32 -5.58
C SER A 149 -9.36 0.78 -4.59
N GLY A 150 -9.07 0.44 -3.32
CA GLY A 150 -8.75 1.42 -2.28
C GLY A 150 -7.53 2.27 -2.60
N HIS A 151 -6.55 1.73 -3.32
CA HIS A 151 -5.34 2.43 -3.72
C HIS A 151 -5.41 3.05 -5.14
N ALA A 152 -6.50 2.82 -5.90
CA ALA A 152 -6.60 3.19 -7.31
C ALA A 152 -6.60 4.69 -7.57
N MET A 153 -7.19 5.47 -6.68
CA MET A 153 -7.21 6.94 -6.80
C MET A 153 -5.99 7.62 -6.17
N ASP A 154 -5.08 6.87 -5.55
CA ASP A 154 -3.98 7.43 -4.76
C ASP A 154 -4.48 8.44 -3.71
N TYR A 155 -5.61 8.10 -3.05
CA TYR A 155 -6.34 8.98 -2.14
C TYR A 155 -6.44 8.42 -0.71
N ASP A 156 -5.95 7.21 -0.50
CA ASP A 156 -5.83 6.53 0.79
C ASP A 156 -4.74 7.16 1.67
N ASP A 157 -4.86 6.94 2.96
CA ASP A 157 -3.95 7.48 3.97
C ASP A 157 -2.48 7.08 3.71
N THR A 158 -1.58 7.82 4.32
CA THR A 158 -0.13 7.55 4.21
C THR A 158 0.52 7.75 5.57
N GLN A 159 1.35 6.81 5.99
CA GLN A 159 2.26 7.05 7.11
C GLN A 159 3.47 7.83 6.59
N LEU A 160 3.55 9.09 6.98
CA LEU A 160 4.65 9.99 6.62
C LEU A 160 5.70 10.00 7.72
N SER A 161 6.95 10.20 7.33
CA SER A 161 8.03 10.33 8.30
C SER A 161 7.86 11.57 9.18
N SER A 162 8.16 11.41 10.46
CA SER A 162 8.25 12.52 11.42
C SER A 162 9.69 12.88 11.79
N THR A 163 10.68 12.15 11.26
CA THR A 163 12.10 12.32 11.59
C THR A 163 12.96 12.44 10.32
N PRO A 164 14.01 13.28 10.31
CA PRO A 164 14.81 13.57 9.12
C PRO A 164 15.51 12.34 8.51
N ASP A 165 15.84 11.37 9.34
CA ASP A 165 16.57 10.15 8.95
C ASP A 165 15.68 9.05 8.37
N ARG A 166 14.34 9.24 8.33
CA ARG A 166 13.37 8.18 8.03
C ARG A 166 12.37 8.51 6.92
N VAL A 167 12.65 9.50 6.10
CA VAL A 167 11.70 10.01 5.09
C VAL A 167 11.15 8.92 4.17
N PHE A 168 12.00 8.04 3.68
CA PHE A 168 11.62 7.08 2.64
C PHE A 168 11.28 5.68 3.17
N GLY A 169 11.61 5.36 4.42
CA GLY A 169 11.28 4.08 5.02
C GLY A 169 9.79 3.94 5.31
N LEU A 170 9.14 5.04 5.62
CA LEU A 170 7.74 5.06 5.99
C LEU A 170 6.82 5.07 4.76
N LEU A 171 6.69 6.01 4.00
CA LEU A 171 5.83 6.18 2.80
C LEU A 171 4.97 4.95 2.41
N THR A 172 4.39 4.26 3.40
CA THR A 172 3.44 3.17 3.22
C THR A 172 2.01 3.71 3.32
N HIS A 173 1.08 3.03 2.66
CA HIS A 173 -0.36 3.29 2.78
C HIS A 173 -0.96 2.15 3.61
N PRO A 174 -0.98 2.26 4.95
CA PRO A 174 -1.15 1.10 5.81
C PRO A 174 -2.59 0.62 5.91
N THR A 175 -3.57 1.50 5.77
CA THR A 175 -4.98 1.13 5.98
C THR A 175 -5.48 0.15 4.94
N VAL A 176 -5.26 0.40 3.66
CA VAL A 176 -5.94 -0.33 2.58
C VAL A 176 -5.59 -1.82 2.52
N PRO A 177 -4.32 -2.25 2.55
CA PRO A 177 -4.00 -3.69 2.53
C PRO A 177 -4.56 -4.44 3.73
N VAL A 178 -4.41 -3.87 4.93
CA VAL A 178 -4.86 -4.48 6.19
C VAL A 178 -6.38 -4.51 6.27
N LEU A 179 -7.05 -3.41 5.88
CA LEU A 179 -8.50 -3.32 5.84
C LEU A 179 -9.11 -4.40 4.94
N ALA A 180 -8.60 -4.52 3.72
CA ALA A 180 -9.11 -5.48 2.75
C ALA A 180 -8.90 -6.93 3.22
N ALA A 181 -7.74 -7.24 3.79
CA ALA A 181 -7.44 -8.56 4.33
C ALA A 181 -8.32 -8.90 5.56
N SER A 182 -8.42 -7.97 6.52
CA SER A 182 -9.23 -8.18 7.73
C SER A 182 -10.73 -8.24 7.42
N LEU A 183 -11.22 -7.42 6.48
CA LEU A 183 -12.62 -7.46 6.06
C LEU A 183 -12.98 -8.79 5.40
N ALA A 184 -12.16 -9.26 4.46
CA ALA A 184 -12.44 -10.48 3.70
C ALA A 184 -12.45 -11.73 4.61
N ILE A 185 -11.47 -11.87 5.49
CA ILE A 185 -11.44 -12.99 6.45
C ILE A 185 -12.53 -12.81 7.51
N GLY A 186 -12.73 -11.60 8.03
CA GLY A 186 -13.73 -11.30 9.04
C GLY A 186 -15.16 -11.58 8.56
N GLU A 187 -15.51 -11.16 7.33
CA GLU A 187 -16.79 -11.43 6.71
C GLU A 187 -17.04 -12.93 6.50
N ARG A 188 -16.05 -13.63 5.94
CA ARG A 188 -16.11 -15.07 5.72
C ARG A 188 -16.39 -15.83 7.02
N LEU A 189 -15.69 -15.45 8.09
CA LEU A 189 -15.84 -16.09 9.42
C LEU A 189 -17.07 -15.58 10.19
N GLY A 190 -17.64 -14.42 9.81
CA GLY A 190 -18.74 -13.78 10.53
C GLY A 190 -18.34 -13.29 11.90
N VAL A 191 -17.16 -12.71 12.04
CA VAL A 191 -16.66 -12.25 13.35
C VAL A 191 -17.40 -10.99 13.83
N SER A 192 -17.34 -10.74 15.15
CA SER A 192 -17.83 -9.48 15.72
C SER A 192 -16.96 -8.29 15.30
N GLY A 193 -17.53 -7.08 15.34
CA GLY A 193 -16.79 -5.86 15.07
C GLY A 193 -15.59 -5.65 16.02
N ARG A 194 -15.66 -6.13 17.27
CA ARG A 194 -14.52 -6.13 18.21
C ARG A 194 -13.35 -6.97 17.69
N LYS A 195 -13.62 -8.19 17.22
CA LYS A 195 -12.58 -9.07 16.65
C LYS A 195 -12.00 -8.50 15.36
N PHE A 196 -12.85 -7.89 14.53
CA PHE A 196 -12.41 -7.20 13.32
C PHE A 196 -11.45 -6.04 13.65
N LEU A 197 -11.80 -5.16 14.60
CA LEU A 197 -10.94 -4.05 15.05
C LEU A 197 -9.62 -4.55 15.65
N GLU A 198 -9.67 -5.60 16.49
CA GLU A 198 -8.47 -6.21 17.05
C GLU A 198 -7.51 -6.68 15.96
N ALA A 199 -8.03 -7.37 14.96
CA ALA A 199 -7.22 -7.87 13.85
C ALA A 199 -6.71 -6.75 12.94
N PHE A 200 -7.53 -5.75 12.64
CA PHE A 200 -7.14 -4.58 11.87
C PHE A 200 -5.99 -3.84 12.56
N LEU A 201 -6.14 -3.51 13.85
CA LEU A 201 -5.09 -2.82 14.61
C LEU A 201 -3.82 -3.65 14.78
N THR A 202 -3.95 -4.98 14.94
CA THR A 202 -2.79 -5.87 14.99
C THR A 202 -2.01 -5.87 13.67
N GLY A 203 -2.70 -5.98 12.54
CA GLY A 203 -2.08 -5.95 11.21
C GLY A 203 -1.47 -4.58 10.89
N PHE A 204 -2.19 -3.51 11.19
CA PHE A 204 -1.74 -2.14 11.01
C PHE A 204 -0.43 -1.86 11.77
N GLU A 205 -0.38 -2.25 13.04
CA GLU A 205 0.81 -2.08 13.88
C GLU A 205 2.01 -2.86 13.34
N VAL A 206 1.80 -4.13 12.94
CA VAL A 206 2.87 -4.97 12.37
C VAL A 206 3.41 -4.36 11.07
N GLU A 207 2.53 -3.92 10.16
CA GLU A 207 2.94 -3.26 8.92
C GLU A 207 3.78 -2.02 9.20
N CYS A 208 3.26 -1.13 10.05
CA CYS A 208 3.92 0.14 10.33
C CYS A 208 5.25 -0.04 11.07
N LYS A 209 5.33 -0.95 12.07
CA LYS A 209 6.59 -1.19 12.78
C LYS A 209 7.68 -1.80 11.90
N ILE A 210 7.31 -2.66 10.96
CA ILE A 210 8.26 -3.18 9.96
C ILE A 210 8.72 -2.03 9.05
N ALA A 211 7.79 -1.16 8.59
CA ALA A 211 8.10 -0.01 7.76
C ALA A 211 8.97 1.03 8.49
N GLU A 212 8.73 1.26 9.78
CA GLU A 212 9.53 2.14 10.62
C GLU A 212 10.93 1.62 10.87
N ALA A 213 11.09 0.29 10.96
CA ALA A 213 12.35 -0.36 11.29
C ALA A 213 13.24 -0.63 10.08
N ILE A 214 12.68 -0.83 8.89
CA ILE A 214 13.48 -1.08 7.68
C ILE A 214 14.30 0.15 7.32
N LYS A 215 15.51 -0.07 6.79
CA LYS A 215 16.36 1.05 6.38
C LYS A 215 15.81 1.75 5.13
N PRO A 216 16.06 3.07 4.98
CA PRO A 216 15.62 3.86 3.83
C PRO A 216 16.03 3.32 2.46
N ASP A 217 17.10 2.53 2.39
CA ASP A 217 17.58 1.85 1.19
C ASP A 217 16.50 1.04 0.49
N HIS A 218 15.56 0.46 1.23
CA HIS A 218 14.43 -0.26 0.66
C HIS A 218 13.67 0.62 -0.36
N TYR A 219 13.23 1.79 0.07
CA TYR A 219 12.52 2.72 -0.81
C TYR A 219 13.44 3.33 -1.88
N LEU A 220 14.68 3.66 -1.52
CA LEU A 220 15.66 4.25 -2.44
C LEU A 220 16.04 3.30 -3.58
N ARG A 221 16.12 2.00 -3.33
CA ARG A 221 16.32 0.96 -4.36
C ARG A 221 15.14 0.79 -5.29
N GLY A 222 14.00 1.39 -4.99
CA GLY A 222 12.82 1.40 -5.85
C GLY A 222 11.71 0.44 -5.44
N PHE A 223 11.70 -0.10 -4.24
CA PHE A 223 10.57 -0.84 -3.71
C PHE A 223 9.39 0.09 -3.38
N HIS A 224 8.18 -0.40 -3.56
CA HIS A 224 6.94 0.26 -3.12
C HIS A 224 6.54 -0.27 -1.75
N SER A 225 6.75 0.51 -0.70
CA SER A 225 6.55 0.11 0.70
C SER A 225 5.15 -0.46 0.97
N THR A 226 4.10 0.11 0.39
CA THR A 226 2.73 -0.42 0.51
C THR A 226 2.60 -1.87 0.05
N GLY A 227 3.25 -2.22 -1.06
CA GLY A 227 3.23 -3.60 -1.57
C GLY A 227 4.02 -4.56 -0.70
N THR A 228 5.17 -4.12 -0.20
CA THR A 228 6.07 -4.99 0.58
C THR A 228 5.63 -5.09 2.05
N MET A 229 5.40 -3.98 2.72
CA MET A 229 5.02 -3.95 4.15
C MET A 229 3.57 -4.39 4.36
N GLY A 230 2.65 -3.97 3.47
CA GLY A 230 1.25 -4.36 3.52
C GLY A 230 1.01 -5.86 3.48
N THR A 231 1.94 -6.62 2.86
CA THR A 231 1.89 -8.09 2.87
C THR A 231 2.00 -8.65 4.30
N PHE A 232 2.86 -8.08 5.15
CA PHE A 232 2.95 -8.47 6.56
C PHE A 232 1.75 -8.00 7.37
N GLY A 233 1.23 -6.79 7.10
CA GLY A 233 0.01 -6.30 7.71
C GLY A 233 -1.19 -7.19 7.42
N GLY A 234 -1.38 -7.57 6.16
CA GLY A 234 -2.39 -8.53 5.72
C GLY A 234 -2.23 -9.89 6.38
N ALA A 235 -0.99 -10.42 6.43
CA ALA A 235 -0.70 -11.71 7.07
C ALA A 235 -0.97 -11.70 8.58
N ALA A 236 -0.57 -10.63 9.28
CA ALA A 236 -0.77 -10.49 10.72
C ALA A 236 -2.27 -10.39 11.07
N SER A 237 -3.04 -9.59 10.32
CA SER A 237 -4.49 -9.47 10.53
C SER A 237 -5.22 -10.79 10.24
N ALA A 238 -4.86 -11.48 9.15
CA ALA A 238 -5.43 -12.77 8.81
C ALA A 238 -5.04 -13.86 9.84
N ALA A 239 -3.78 -13.90 10.27
CA ALA A 239 -3.31 -14.81 11.32
C ALA A 239 -4.09 -14.63 12.64
N LYS A 240 -4.38 -13.37 13.00
CA LYS A 240 -5.17 -13.03 14.18
C LYS A 240 -6.60 -13.56 14.07
N LEU A 241 -7.28 -13.32 12.94
CA LEU A 241 -8.65 -13.77 12.70
C LEU A 241 -8.78 -15.28 12.60
N LEU A 242 -7.79 -15.94 11.99
CA LEU A 242 -7.71 -17.41 11.87
C LEU A 242 -7.26 -18.08 13.18
N ALA A 243 -6.93 -17.31 14.20
CA ALA A 243 -6.42 -17.79 15.50
C ALA A 243 -5.22 -18.75 15.33
N LEU A 244 -4.23 -18.36 14.52
CA LEU A 244 -3.05 -19.19 14.30
C LEU A 244 -2.30 -19.46 15.60
N THR A 245 -1.73 -20.66 15.72
CA THR A 245 -0.90 -21.04 16.85
C THR A 245 0.42 -20.25 16.87
N PRO A 246 1.09 -20.12 18.02
CA PRO A 246 2.41 -19.50 18.12
C PRO A 246 3.46 -20.11 17.20
N THR A 247 3.31 -21.38 16.85
CA THR A 247 4.20 -22.10 15.92
C THR A 247 3.87 -21.83 14.46
N ALA A 248 2.61 -21.53 14.12
CA ALA A 248 2.19 -21.24 12.75
C ALA A 248 2.42 -19.77 12.33
N ILE A 249 2.39 -18.83 13.28
CA ILE A 249 2.56 -17.39 12.98
C ILE A 249 3.92 -17.11 12.32
N PRO A 250 5.09 -17.64 12.81
CA PRO A 250 6.36 -17.43 12.12
C PRO A 250 6.35 -17.93 10.67
N HIS A 251 5.68 -19.05 10.40
CA HIS A 251 5.55 -19.57 9.04
C HIS A 251 4.71 -18.64 8.16
N ALA A 252 3.62 -18.07 8.70
CA ALA A 252 2.85 -17.05 7.96
C ALA A 252 3.71 -15.81 7.63
N LEU A 253 4.53 -15.33 8.57
CA LEU A 253 5.46 -14.22 8.34
C LEU A 253 6.53 -14.58 7.31
N GLY A 254 7.07 -15.81 7.34
CA GLY A 254 8.07 -16.28 6.39
C GLY A 254 7.53 -16.43 4.96
N ILE A 255 6.30 -16.92 4.81
CA ILE A 255 5.63 -16.99 3.51
C ILE A 255 5.36 -15.57 3.00
N ALA A 256 4.85 -14.67 3.87
CA ALA A 256 4.60 -13.27 3.55
C ALA A 256 5.89 -12.57 3.09
N ALA A 257 7.01 -12.77 3.77
CA ALA A 257 8.32 -12.23 3.39
C ALA A 257 8.71 -12.63 1.95
N SER A 258 8.51 -13.90 1.59
CA SER A 258 8.81 -14.43 0.25
C SER A 258 7.86 -13.92 -0.84
N MET A 259 6.65 -13.50 -0.47
CA MET A 259 5.63 -12.98 -1.40
C MET A 259 5.58 -11.45 -1.45
N SER A 260 6.36 -10.77 -0.61
CA SER A 260 6.45 -9.29 -0.56
C SER A 260 7.04 -8.75 -1.85
N SER A 261 6.32 -7.85 -2.53
CA SER A 261 6.76 -7.30 -3.81
C SER A 261 6.12 -5.95 -4.13
N GLY A 262 6.61 -5.33 -5.20
CA GLY A 262 6.13 -4.05 -5.72
C GLY A 262 7.29 -3.10 -6.00
N ILE A 263 7.30 -2.48 -7.19
CA ILE A 263 8.38 -1.59 -7.63
C ILE A 263 7.84 -0.24 -8.11
N ARG A 264 8.55 0.83 -7.76
CA ARG A 264 8.16 2.22 -7.97
C ARG A 264 8.18 2.67 -9.44
N VAL A 265 8.80 1.92 -10.34
CA VAL A 265 8.73 2.21 -11.77
C VAL A 265 7.28 2.26 -12.27
N ASN A 266 6.38 1.55 -11.61
CA ASN A 266 4.96 1.49 -11.94
C ASN A 266 4.11 2.66 -11.37
N PHE A 267 4.73 3.65 -10.72
CA PHE A 267 4.00 4.85 -10.32
C PHE A 267 3.51 5.61 -11.56
N GLY A 268 2.22 5.97 -11.58
CA GLY A 268 1.55 6.53 -12.76
C GLY A 268 1.01 5.47 -13.72
N SER A 269 0.84 4.23 -13.27
CA SER A 269 0.18 3.16 -14.02
C SER A 269 -0.81 2.39 -13.14
N MET A 270 -1.69 1.59 -13.75
CA MET A 270 -2.64 0.72 -13.04
C MET A 270 -1.96 -0.33 -12.14
N THR A 271 -0.66 -0.59 -12.35
CA THR A 271 0.10 -1.56 -11.55
C THR A 271 0.41 -1.05 -10.15
N LYS A 272 0.49 0.28 -9.93
CA LYS A 272 0.73 0.80 -8.56
C LYS A 272 -0.37 0.36 -7.59
N PRO A 273 -1.68 0.58 -7.84
CA PRO A 273 -2.74 0.10 -6.95
C PRO A 273 -2.82 -1.43 -6.87
N LEU A 274 -2.44 -2.17 -7.90
CA LEU A 274 -2.36 -3.61 -7.84
C LEU A 274 -1.39 -4.11 -6.75
N HIS A 275 -0.35 -3.35 -6.41
CA HIS A 275 0.57 -3.73 -5.33
C HIS A 275 -0.14 -3.84 -3.97
N ALA A 276 -1.05 -2.92 -3.64
CA ALA A 276 -1.86 -2.99 -2.42
C ALA A 276 -2.81 -4.20 -2.45
N GLY A 277 -3.42 -4.47 -3.62
CA GLY A 277 -4.26 -5.65 -3.84
C GLY A 277 -3.50 -6.94 -3.61
N ARG A 278 -2.31 -7.07 -4.22
CA ARG A 278 -1.46 -8.26 -4.04
C ARG A 278 -0.94 -8.39 -2.62
N ALA A 279 -0.65 -7.29 -1.93
CA ALA A 279 -0.24 -7.32 -0.53
C ALA A 279 -1.33 -7.94 0.36
N ALA A 280 -2.58 -7.51 0.22
CA ALA A 280 -3.71 -8.06 0.96
C ALA A 280 -3.93 -9.55 0.64
N GLU A 281 -3.95 -9.92 -0.63
CA GLU A 281 -4.12 -11.31 -1.08
C GLU A 281 -2.98 -12.22 -0.61
N ASN A 282 -1.73 -11.80 -0.79
CA ASN A 282 -0.54 -12.54 -0.39
C ASN A 282 -0.51 -12.75 1.14
N GLY A 283 -0.91 -11.73 1.91
CA GLY A 283 -1.03 -11.83 3.36
C GLY A 283 -2.04 -12.88 3.79
N ILE A 284 -3.23 -12.91 3.18
CA ILE A 284 -4.24 -13.95 3.42
C ILE A 284 -3.70 -15.32 3.04
N THR A 285 -3.10 -15.44 1.85
CA THR A 285 -2.53 -16.70 1.35
C THR A 285 -1.48 -17.24 2.32
N ALA A 286 -0.60 -16.39 2.83
CA ALA A 286 0.43 -16.75 3.79
C ALA A 286 -0.17 -17.31 5.08
N ALA A 287 -1.16 -16.62 5.67
CA ALA A 287 -1.83 -17.07 6.88
C ALA A 287 -2.62 -18.37 6.67
N GLU A 288 -3.30 -18.52 5.54
CA GLU A 288 -4.06 -19.73 5.22
C GLU A 288 -3.18 -20.96 4.95
N LEU A 289 -2.04 -20.79 4.30
CA LEU A 289 -1.07 -21.87 4.10
C LEU A 289 -0.49 -22.32 5.44
N ALA A 290 -0.06 -21.35 6.28
CA ALA A 290 0.46 -21.65 7.61
C ALA A 290 -0.58 -22.34 8.51
N SER A 291 -1.86 -21.97 8.39
CA SER A 291 -2.97 -22.63 9.12
C SER A 291 -3.14 -24.12 8.77
N ARG A 292 -2.66 -24.53 7.60
CA ARG A 292 -2.69 -25.91 7.11
C ARG A 292 -1.38 -26.66 7.32
N GLY A 293 -0.43 -26.07 8.05
CA GLY A 293 0.87 -26.67 8.36
C GLY A 293 1.95 -26.46 7.30
N PHE A 294 1.75 -25.52 6.35
CA PHE A 294 2.81 -25.15 5.41
C PHE A 294 3.89 -24.37 6.15
N THR A 295 5.16 -24.74 5.97
CA THR A 295 6.29 -24.26 6.75
C THR A 295 7.12 -23.22 6.00
N ALA A 296 7.78 -22.34 6.76
CA ALA A 296 8.81 -21.41 6.30
C ALA A 296 9.88 -21.27 7.38
N GLY A 297 10.94 -20.52 7.11
CA GLY A 297 11.94 -20.16 8.12
C GLY A 297 11.30 -19.40 9.28
N ASP A 298 11.71 -19.70 10.50
CA ASP A 298 11.18 -19.12 11.72
C ASP A 298 11.83 -17.77 12.12
N ASP A 299 12.87 -17.35 11.39
CA ASP A 299 13.61 -16.10 11.50
C ASP A 299 13.48 -15.19 10.26
N ALA A 300 12.37 -15.31 9.53
CA ALA A 300 12.18 -14.71 8.22
C ALA A 300 12.32 -13.17 8.17
N LEU A 301 12.12 -12.45 9.28
CA LEU A 301 12.34 -11.01 9.33
C LEU A 301 13.83 -10.67 9.58
N ASP A 302 14.47 -11.39 10.47
CA ASP A 302 15.76 -11.04 11.10
C ASP A 302 16.88 -12.06 10.90
N GLY A 303 16.68 -13.13 10.15
CA GLY A 303 17.73 -14.07 9.77
C GLY A 303 18.76 -13.49 8.81
N GLU A 304 19.85 -14.20 8.60
CA GLU A 304 20.95 -13.81 7.69
C GLU A 304 20.43 -13.44 6.28
N TRP A 305 19.46 -14.21 5.79
CA TRP A 305 18.78 -13.98 4.52
C TRP A 305 17.31 -13.54 4.73
N GLY A 306 17.03 -12.95 5.88
CA GLY A 306 15.71 -12.45 6.23
C GLY A 306 15.34 -11.18 5.49
N PHE A 307 14.06 -10.83 5.59
CA PHE A 307 13.44 -9.72 4.85
C PHE A 307 14.19 -8.39 4.99
N PHE A 308 14.56 -8.01 6.23
CA PHE A 308 15.24 -6.74 6.47
C PHE A 308 16.59 -6.66 5.79
N GLN A 309 17.35 -7.77 5.79
CA GLN A 309 18.67 -7.81 5.18
C GLN A 309 18.57 -7.82 3.65
N VAL A 310 17.73 -8.69 3.09
CA VAL A 310 17.65 -8.89 1.63
C VAL A 310 16.99 -7.71 0.92
N LEU A 311 15.86 -7.23 1.43
CA LEU A 311 15.10 -6.17 0.77
C LEU A 311 15.38 -4.77 1.34
N GLY A 312 15.90 -4.66 2.56
CA GLY A 312 16.10 -3.39 3.24
C GLY A 312 17.56 -2.96 3.41
N GLY A 313 18.51 -3.89 3.23
CA GLY A 313 19.91 -3.63 3.59
C GLY A 313 20.12 -3.45 5.09
N GLY A 314 19.18 -3.90 5.91
CA GLY A 314 19.26 -3.91 7.36
C GLY A 314 18.03 -3.36 8.06
N VAL A 315 18.09 -3.30 9.39
CA VAL A 315 17.00 -2.92 10.28
C VAL A 315 17.49 -1.99 11.39
N ASP A 316 16.61 -1.14 11.89
CA ASP A 316 16.75 -0.40 13.14
C ASP A 316 16.05 -1.20 14.25
N LEU A 317 16.83 -2.04 14.93
CA LEU A 317 16.34 -2.92 15.97
C LEU A 317 15.64 -2.19 17.13
N PRO A 318 16.20 -1.13 17.72
CA PRO A 318 15.51 -0.40 18.78
C PRO A 318 14.09 0.02 18.38
N ARG A 319 13.91 0.44 17.15
CA ARG A 319 12.61 0.94 16.68
C ARG A 319 11.50 -0.09 16.71
N ILE A 320 11.78 -1.35 16.39
CA ILE A 320 10.76 -2.39 16.44
C ILE A 320 10.73 -3.12 17.78
N MET A 321 11.90 -3.41 18.36
CA MET A 321 11.97 -4.22 19.57
C MET A 321 11.49 -3.50 20.83
N THR A 322 11.58 -2.15 20.86
CA THR A 322 11.18 -1.37 22.06
C THR A 322 9.85 -0.66 21.90
N THR A 323 9.33 -0.51 20.66
CA THR A 323 8.13 0.31 20.43
C THR A 323 6.92 -0.47 19.90
N LEU A 324 7.04 -1.77 19.64
CA LEU A 324 5.93 -2.60 19.15
C LEU A 324 4.73 -2.53 20.11
N GLY A 325 3.64 -1.91 19.66
CA GLY A 325 2.45 -1.64 20.47
C GLY A 325 2.59 -0.51 21.52
N ARG A 326 3.73 0.21 21.57
CA ARG A 326 3.99 1.24 22.60
C ARG A 326 4.97 2.33 22.13
N PRO A 327 4.45 3.44 21.56
CA PRO A 327 3.06 3.69 21.19
C PRO A 327 2.65 2.88 19.95
N TYR A 328 1.34 2.69 19.76
CA TYR A 328 0.82 2.20 18.49
C TYR A 328 1.15 3.17 17.37
N SER A 329 1.62 2.68 16.24
CA SER A 329 2.02 3.51 15.08
C SER A 329 0.87 4.34 14.51
N ILE A 330 -0.37 3.88 14.64
CA ILE A 330 -1.55 4.63 14.23
C ILE A 330 -1.75 5.93 15.05
N VAL A 331 -1.12 6.02 16.24
CA VAL A 331 -1.15 7.18 17.15
C VAL A 331 0.11 8.01 17.02
N ASP A 332 1.27 7.36 16.95
CA ASP A 332 2.58 7.99 16.87
C ASP A 332 3.55 7.09 16.09
N PRO A 333 4.02 7.51 14.92
CA PRO A 333 3.91 8.86 14.33
C PRO A 333 2.52 9.23 13.77
N GLY A 334 1.56 8.30 13.74
CA GLY A 334 0.24 8.52 13.18
C GLY A 334 0.19 8.39 11.65
N VAL A 335 -0.96 8.68 11.07
CA VAL A 335 -1.18 8.67 9.62
C VAL A 335 -1.68 10.01 9.12
N SER A 336 -1.47 10.27 7.85
CA SER A 336 -1.93 11.47 7.17
C SER A 336 -3.01 11.10 6.16
N PHE A 337 -4.22 11.59 6.38
CA PHE A 337 -5.32 11.49 5.43
C PHE A 337 -5.09 12.45 4.27
N LYS A 338 -5.18 11.95 3.04
CA LYS A 338 -4.90 12.77 1.87
C LYS A 338 -6.03 13.78 1.60
N PRO A 339 -5.72 15.07 1.43
CA PRO A 339 -6.68 16.08 0.99
C PRO A 339 -6.99 16.04 -0.51
N TYR A 340 -6.12 15.39 -1.31
CA TYR A 340 -6.18 15.34 -2.76
C TYR A 340 -5.90 13.93 -3.27
N PRO A 341 -6.54 13.44 -4.36
CA PRO A 341 -6.35 12.09 -4.91
C PRO A 341 -5.09 12.00 -5.79
N CYS A 342 -3.92 12.21 -5.19
CA CYS A 342 -2.64 12.20 -5.89
C CYS A 342 -1.47 11.96 -4.93
N GLY A 343 -0.24 12.03 -5.42
CA GLY A 343 0.98 11.84 -4.64
C GLY A 343 1.11 12.82 -3.47
N SER A 344 1.16 12.30 -2.24
CA SER A 344 1.18 13.08 -0.98
C SER A 344 2.23 14.17 -0.96
N LEU A 345 3.37 13.95 -1.61
CA LEU A 345 4.50 14.88 -1.60
C LEU A 345 4.19 16.23 -2.27
N GLY A 346 3.14 16.29 -3.11
CA GLY A 346 2.68 17.53 -3.73
C GLY A 346 1.64 18.31 -2.93
N HIS A 347 1.02 17.71 -1.91
CA HIS A 347 -0.14 18.31 -1.23
C HIS A 347 0.14 19.64 -0.54
N PRO A 348 1.25 19.83 0.21
CA PRO A 348 1.57 21.14 0.78
C PRO A 348 1.80 22.20 -0.30
N THR A 349 2.33 21.82 -1.46
CA THR A 349 2.46 22.73 -2.62
C THR A 349 1.09 23.11 -3.20
N MET A 350 0.16 22.16 -3.26
CA MET A 350 -1.22 22.40 -3.69
C MET A 350 -1.97 23.33 -2.74
N ASP A 351 -1.81 23.12 -1.43
CA ASP A 351 -2.38 24.02 -0.41
C ASP A 351 -1.79 25.44 -0.50
N ALA A 352 -0.47 25.55 -0.77
CA ALA A 352 0.18 26.85 -0.99
C ALA A 352 -0.38 27.56 -2.24
N MET A 353 -0.55 26.83 -3.35
CA MET A 353 -1.17 27.39 -4.55
C MET A 353 -2.63 27.82 -4.27
N LEU A 354 -3.42 26.97 -3.60
CA LEU A 354 -4.81 27.27 -3.26
C LEU A 354 -4.92 28.53 -2.40
N LYS A 355 -4.06 28.63 -1.38
CA LYS A 355 -4.00 29.82 -0.54
C LYS A 355 -3.65 31.07 -1.35
N LEU A 356 -2.62 31.01 -2.19
CA LEU A 356 -2.18 32.14 -3.02
C LEU A 356 -3.30 32.62 -3.95
N VAL A 357 -3.95 31.70 -4.69
CA VAL A 357 -5.01 32.08 -5.64
C VAL A 357 -6.28 32.59 -4.94
N THR A 358 -6.53 32.13 -3.70
CA THR A 358 -7.68 32.56 -2.91
C THR A 358 -7.44 33.94 -2.27
N ASP A 359 -6.31 34.13 -1.62
CA ASP A 359 -5.99 35.36 -0.90
C ASP A 359 -5.87 36.58 -1.84
N HIS A 360 -5.36 36.34 -3.07
CA HIS A 360 -5.16 37.39 -4.06
C HIS A 360 -6.21 37.39 -5.18
N ASP A 361 -7.23 36.53 -5.10
CA ASP A 361 -8.29 36.34 -6.10
C ASP A 361 -7.76 36.22 -7.54
N VAL A 362 -6.62 35.49 -7.71
CA VAL A 362 -5.96 35.32 -9.00
C VAL A 362 -6.88 34.58 -9.97
N LYS A 363 -7.05 35.13 -11.18
CA LYS A 363 -7.80 34.48 -12.27
C LYS A 363 -6.81 33.80 -13.24
N PRO A 364 -7.21 32.67 -13.86
CA PRO A 364 -6.32 31.91 -14.75
C PRO A 364 -5.74 32.73 -15.91
N ASP A 365 -6.53 33.64 -16.47
CA ASP A 365 -6.15 34.50 -17.59
C ASP A 365 -5.12 35.58 -17.23
N GLN A 366 -4.96 35.89 -15.95
CA GLN A 366 -3.96 36.82 -15.43
C GLN A 366 -2.57 36.21 -15.29
N VAL A 367 -2.46 34.86 -15.28
CA VAL A 367 -1.21 34.15 -15.03
C VAL A 367 -0.33 34.16 -16.28
N ALA A 368 0.91 34.62 -16.16
CA ALA A 368 1.93 34.53 -17.18
C ALA A 368 2.79 33.28 -17.00
N HIS A 369 3.24 33.00 -15.77
CA HIS A 369 4.11 31.87 -15.47
C HIS A 369 3.97 31.44 -14.00
N VAL A 370 4.22 30.15 -13.74
CA VAL A 370 4.28 29.56 -12.40
C VAL A 370 5.58 28.80 -12.24
N ALA A 371 6.35 29.09 -11.20
CA ALA A 371 7.50 28.29 -10.79
C ALA A 371 7.22 27.60 -9.45
N VAL A 372 7.41 26.29 -9.42
CA VAL A 372 7.37 25.48 -8.18
C VAL A 372 8.80 25.11 -7.82
N ARG A 373 9.33 25.74 -6.77
CA ARG A 373 10.67 25.46 -6.24
C ARG A 373 10.56 24.39 -5.15
N ALA A 374 11.29 23.28 -5.28
CA ALA A 374 11.23 22.18 -4.33
C ALA A 374 12.53 21.35 -4.30
N GLY A 375 12.69 20.53 -3.26
CA GLY A 375 13.79 19.57 -3.16
C GLY A 375 13.52 18.28 -3.96
N SER A 376 14.54 17.44 -4.02
CA SER A 376 14.52 16.15 -4.74
C SER A 376 13.50 15.17 -4.15
N ASN A 377 13.22 15.27 -2.86
CA ASN A 377 12.19 14.46 -2.17
C ASN A 377 10.78 14.63 -2.75
N ILE A 378 10.48 15.79 -3.31
CA ILE A 378 9.21 16.10 -4.01
C ILE A 378 9.35 15.84 -5.50
N LEU A 379 10.41 16.35 -6.14
CA LEU A 379 10.55 16.34 -7.59
C LEU A 379 10.81 14.95 -8.19
N ASN A 380 11.50 14.05 -7.47
CA ASN A 380 11.79 12.71 -7.99
C ASN A 380 10.56 11.80 -8.03
N PRO A 381 9.72 11.71 -6.98
CA PRO A 381 8.48 10.92 -7.06
C PRO A 381 7.42 11.54 -7.97
N LEU A 382 7.29 12.88 -7.98
CA LEU A 382 6.36 13.61 -8.85
C LEU A 382 7.00 13.92 -10.21
N ARG A 383 7.38 12.87 -10.90
CA ARG A 383 8.32 12.89 -12.03
C ARG A 383 7.77 13.41 -13.36
N TYR A 384 6.44 13.45 -13.51
CA TYR A 384 5.84 13.88 -14.77
C TYR A 384 5.86 15.40 -14.92
N LYS A 385 6.37 15.89 -16.06
CA LYS A 385 6.38 17.31 -16.42
C LYS A 385 5.12 17.74 -17.17
N THR A 386 4.44 16.78 -17.77
CA THR A 386 3.13 16.91 -18.41
C THR A 386 2.33 15.65 -18.10
N ALA A 387 1.01 15.72 -18.18
CA ALA A 387 0.14 14.57 -18.00
C ALA A 387 -0.85 14.47 -19.15
N LYS A 388 -1.10 13.25 -19.64
CA LYS A 388 -2.10 12.93 -20.67
C LYS A 388 -3.27 12.15 -20.12
N THR A 389 -3.07 11.48 -18.98
CA THR A 389 -4.04 10.62 -18.32
C THR A 389 -4.16 11.00 -16.85
N GLU A 390 -5.25 10.59 -16.22
CA GLU A 390 -5.47 10.76 -14.78
C GLU A 390 -4.37 10.07 -13.95
N LEU A 391 -3.84 8.96 -14.43
CA LEU A 391 -2.77 8.21 -13.76
C LEU A 391 -1.45 8.99 -13.74
N GLU A 392 -1.08 9.63 -14.86
CA GLU A 392 0.10 10.49 -14.92
C GLU A 392 -0.10 11.76 -14.09
N ALA A 393 -1.30 12.33 -14.13
CA ALA A 393 -1.70 13.54 -13.42
C ALA A 393 -1.48 13.43 -11.90
N LYS A 394 -1.68 12.24 -11.32
CA LYS A 394 -1.44 11.96 -9.89
C LYS A 394 0.03 12.14 -9.47
N PHE A 395 0.96 12.18 -10.42
CA PHE A 395 2.40 12.37 -10.19
C PHE A 395 2.99 13.53 -11.00
N CYS A 396 2.15 14.54 -11.34
CA CYS A 396 2.47 15.68 -12.18
C CYS A 396 2.18 17.00 -11.45
N LEU A 397 3.22 17.64 -10.87
CA LEU A 397 3.07 18.95 -10.22
C LEU A 397 2.49 20.03 -11.16
N PRO A 398 2.89 20.15 -12.42
CA PRO A 398 2.27 21.10 -13.34
C PRO A 398 0.75 20.92 -13.47
N PHE A 399 0.26 19.68 -13.52
CA PHE A 399 -1.18 19.41 -13.54
C PHE A 399 -1.85 19.84 -12.21
N MET A 400 -1.25 19.48 -11.07
CA MET A 400 -1.78 19.82 -9.74
C MET A 400 -1.95 21.33 -9.59
N MET A 401 -0.94 22.11 -10.00
CA MET A 401 -1.01 23.58 -9.98
C MET A 401 -2.09 24.10 -10.94
N SER A 402 -2.16 23.54 -12.14
CA SER A 402 -3.14 23.94 -13.16
C SER A 402 -4.58 23.68 -12.71
N SER A 403 -4.84 22.54 -12.07
CA SER A 403 -6.16 22.23 -11.52
C SER A 403 -6.60 23.27 -10.49
N ILE A 404 -5.72 23.61 -9.54
CA ILE A 404 -6.00 24.64 -8.53
C ILE A 404 -6.24 26.02 -9.15
N LEU A 405 -5.43 26.41 -10.13
CA LEU A 405 -5.60 27.68 -10.84
C LEU A 405 -6.94 27.78 -11.56
N LEU A 406 -7.33 26.71 -12.26
CA LEU A 406 -8.52 26.69 -13.10
C LEU A 406 -9.81 26.48 -12.29
N ARG A 407 -9.78 25.72 -11.19
CA ARG A 407 -10.98 25.28 -10.46
C ARG A 407 -10.99 25.68 -8.98
N ARG A 408 -9.89 26.17 -8.43
CA ARG A 408 -9.66 26.37 -6.98
C ARG A 408 -9.93 25.10 -6.16
N ARG A 409 -9.75 23.95 -6.80
CA ARG A 409 -9.87 22.63 -6.21
C ARG A 409 -9.15 21.61 -7.09
N ALA A 410 -8.86 20.44 -6.51
CA ALA A 410 -8.29 19.28 -7.19
C ALA A 410 -8.79 18.01 -6.48
N GLY A 411 -10.08 17.73 -6.61
CA GLY A 411 -10.75 16.56 -6.06
C GLY A 411 -10.90 15.44 -7.09
N ILE A 412 -11.72 14.44 -6.78
CA ILE A 412 -11.96 13.26 -7.64
C ILE A 412 -12.40 13.66 -9.06
N ARG A 413 -13.17 14.74 -9.19
CA ARG A 413 -13.71 15.21 -10.47
C ARG A 413 -12.69 15.91 -11.36
N GLU A 414 -11.58 16.37 -10.81
CA GLU A 414 -10.47 16.97 -11.56
C GLU A 414 -9.44 15.93 -11.98
N PHE A 415 -9.37 14.76 -11.30
CA PHE A 415 -8.49 13.66 -11.70
C PHE A 415 -9.23 12.67 -12.61
N THR A 416 -9.63 13.15 -13.79
CA THR A 416 -10.24 12.35 -14.87
C THR A 416 -9.50 12.58 -16.18
N ASP A 417 -9.46 11.59 -17.05
CA ASP A 417 -8.80 11.72 -18.37
C ASP A 417 -9.38 12.88 -19.18
N GLU A 418 -10.70 13.10 -19.12
CA GLU A 418 -11.37 14.20 -19.80
C GLU A 418 -10.86 15.57 -19.33
N PHE A 419 -10.80 15.78 -18.00
CA PHE A 419 -10.30 17.06 -17.46
C PHE A 419 -8.82 17.24 -17.75
N VAL A 420 -8.00 16.21 -17.53
CA VAL A 420 -6.55 16.26 -17.79
C VAL A 420 -6.27 16.61 -19.25
N ALA A 421 -6.97 15.98 -20.21
CA ALA A 421 -6.76 16.20 -21.63
C ALA A 421 -7.38 17.50 -22.16
N SER A 422 -8.17 18.22 -21.36
CA SER A 422 -8.84 19.44 -21.80
C SER A 422 -7.85 20.55 -22.19
N ALA A 423 -8.17 21.29 -23.26
CA ALA A 423 -7.30 22.35 -23.78
C ALA A 423 -6.90 23.42 -22.73
N PRO A 424 -7.79 23.89 -21.84
CA PRO A 424 -7.40 24.83 -20.79
C PRO A 424 -6.35 24.25 -19.81
N VAL A 425 -6.47 22.96 -19.45
CA VAL A 425 -5.52 22.29 -18.55
C VAL A 425 -4.18 22.12 -19.23
N GLN A 426 -4.14 21.64 -20.47
CA GLN A 426 -2.89 21.47 -21.23
C GLN A 426 -2.17 22.81 -21.44
N ALA A 427 -2.90 23.87 -21.78
CA ALA A 427 -2.33 25.21 -21.94
C ALA A 427 -1.78 25.76 -20.61
N MET A 428 -2.49 25.54 -19.49
CA MET A 428 -2.02 25.99 -18.18
C MET A 428 -0.80 25.20 -17.71
N MET A 429 -0.76 23.88 -17.91
CA MET A 429 0.42 23.05 -17.57
C MET A 429 1.69 23.52 -18.29
N ALA A 430 1.58 23.99 -19.53
CA ALA A 430 2.71 24.52 -20.28
C ALA A 430 3.33 25.77 -19.65
N ASN A 431 2.58 26.50 -18.80
CA ASN A 431 3.03 27.69 -18.08
C ASN A 431 3.59 27.37 -16.68
N VAL A 432 3.64 26.09 -16.28
CA VAL A 432 4.12 25.69 -14.94
C VAL A 432 5.46 24.97 -15.06
N GLU A 433 6.46 25.53 -14.42
CA GLU A 433 7.82 24.98 -14.32
C GLU A 433 8.07 24.42 -12.91
N THR A 434 8.79 23.30 -12.82
CA THR A 434 9.32 22.76 -11.56
C THR A 434 10.82 22.98 -11.49
N VAL A 435 11.29 23.63 -10.41
CA VAL A 435 12.68 24.06 -10.24
C VAL A 435 13.28 23.38 -9.02
N PHE A 436 14.44 22.74 -9.21
CA PHE A 436 15.21 22.23 -8.09
C PHE A 436 15.82 23.38 -7.28
N ASP A 437 15.63 23.33 -5.97
CA ASP A 437 16.08 24.37 -5.04
C ASP A 437 17.06 23.79 -4.01
N LYS A 438 18.32 24.23 -4.09
CA LYS A 438 19.40 23.74 -3.23
C LYS A 438 19.21 24.15 -1.75
N ASP A 439 18.60 25.31 -1.49
CA ASP A 439 18.38 25.78 -0.13
C ASP A 439 17.24 24.99 0.54
N ILE A 440 16.22 24.62 -0.23
CA ILE A 440 15.17 23.72 0.24
C ILE A 440 15.74 22.32 0.48
N GLU A 441 16.52 21.80 -0.45
CA GLU A 441 17.20 20.50 -0.33
C GLU A 441 18.06 20.41 0.95
N ALA A 442 18.84 21.43 1.22
CA ALA A 442 19.74 21.48 2.38
C ALA A 442 19.01 21.48 3.74
N ARG A 443 17.71 21.80 3.77
CA ARG A 443 16.89 21.76 4.99
C ARG A 443 16.44 20.34 5.37
N GLY A 444 16.74 19.34 4.54
CA GLY A 444 16.40 17.94 4.79
C GLY A 444 15.00 17.56 4.30
N PHE A 445 14.64 16.29 4.53
CA PHE A 445 13.47 15.63 3.92
C PHE A 445 12.36 15.27 4.91
N ASP A 446 12.48 15.68 6.15
CA ASP A 446 11.50 15.46 7.22
C ASP A 446 10.15 16.16 6.96
N LYS A 447 10.16 17.21 6.12
CA LYS A 447 8.98 17.99 5.72
C LYS A 447 8.93 18.13 4.18
N MET A 448 7.73 18.39 3.66
CA MET A 448 7.49 18.60 2.23
C MET A 448 7.56 20.08 1.90
N ARG A 449 8.77 20.60 1.86
CA ARG A 449 9.04 22.04 1.67
C ARG A 449 9.03 22.40 0.19
N SER A 450 8.26 23.45 -0.16
CA SER A 450 8.24 24.03 -1.49
C SER A 450 7.89 25.52 -1.43
N VAL A 451 8.15 26.22 -2.54
CA VAL A 451 7.74 27.61 -2.72
C VAL A 451 7.05 27.72 -4.08
N VAL A 452 5.82 28.22 -4.08
CA VAL A 452 5.07 28.54 -5.28
C VAL A 452 5.27 30.01 -5.62
N VAL A 453 5.69 30.30 -6.85
CA VAL A 453 5.86 31.66 -7.37
C VAL A 453 4.97 31.82 -8.60
N VAL A 454 4.05 32.77 -8.57
CA VAL A 454 3.14 33.09 -9.68
C VAL A 454 3.48 34.47 -10.23
N GLN A 455 3.87 34.53 -11.48
CA GLN A 455 4.07 35.78 -12.21
C GLN A 455 2.79 36.13 -12.96
N LEU A 456 2.28 37.34 -12.74
CA LEU A 456 1.10 37.85 -13.41
C LEU A 456 1.49 38.67 -14.65
N LYS A 457 0.58 38.75 -15.63
CA LYS A 457 0.77 39.49 -16.88
C LYS A 457 0.92 41.02 -16.66
N ASP A 458 0.46 41.51 -15.51
CA ASP A 458 0.62 42.93 -15.13
C ASP A 458 1.98 43.24 -14.46
N GLY A 459 2.87 42.25 -14.38
CA GLY A 459 4.22 42.35 -13.83
C GLY A 459 4.33 42.04 -12.33
N ARG A 460 3.22 41.85 -11.61
CA ARG A 460 3.26 41.45 -10.20
C ARG A 460 3.76 40.01 -10.05
N THR A 461 4.52 39.77 -8.99
CA THR A 461 4.96 38.41 -8.60
C THR A 461 4.42 38.12 -7.22
N LEU A 462 3.70 36.99 -7.10
CA LEU A 462 3.16 36.51 -5.85
C LEU A 462 3.95 35.26 -5.43
N THR A 463 4.26 35.16 -4.15
CA THR A 463 5.07 34.04 -3.60
C THR A 463 4.40 33.48 -2.35
N GLN A 464 4.27 32.16 -2.30
CA GLN A 464 3.70 31.46 -1.16
C GLN A 464 4.53 30.20 -0.84
N PRO A 465 5.18 30.12 0.31
CA PRO A 465 5.78 28.89 0.80
C PRO A 465 4.68 27.91 1.24
N SER A 466 4.98 26.60 1.13
CA SER A 466 4.13 25.54 1.68
C SER A 466 4.14 25.57 3.22
N ASP A 467 3.02 25.21 3.83
CA ASP A 467 2.97 24.90 5.27
C ASP A 467 3.72 23.60 5.53
N GLU A 468 4.58 23.58 6.52
CA GLU A 468 5.33 22.39 6.91
C GLU A 468 4.46 21.39 7.68
N ARG A 469 3.28 21.80 8.17
CA ARG A 469 2.28 20.93 8.80
C ARG A 469 1.35 20.38 7.73
N TYR A 470 1.53 19.12 7.41
CA TYR A 470 0.72 18.44 6.39
C TYR A 470 -0.78 18.46 6.77
N ARG A 471 -1.64 19.00 5.90
CA ARG A 471 -3.09 19.01 6.11
C ARG A 471 -3.65 17.58 6.02
N GLY A 472 -4.35 17.17 7.06
CA GLY A 472 -4.81 15.78 7.25
C GLY A 472 -3.81 14.89 8.01
N GLY A 473 -2.62 15.43 8.34
CA GLY A 473 -1.61 14.73 9.16
C GLY A 473 -1.73 15.04 10.66
N PRO A 474 -0.92 14.40 11.50
CA PRO A 474 -1.00 14.52 12.96
C PRO A 474 -0.84 15.95 13.50
N GLU A 475 -0.05 16.80 12.82
CA GLU A 475 0.16 18.20 13.23
C GLU A 475 -0.94 19.17 12.75
N ASN A 476 -1.75 18.75 11.78
CA ASN A 476 -2.86 19.53 11.21
C ASN A 476 -3.99 18.57 10.78
N PRO A 477 -4.64 17.89 11.75
CA PRO A 477 -5.54 16.77 11.48
C PRO A 477 -6.85 17.24 10.83
N PHE A 478 -7.42 16.37 9.99
CA PHE A 478 -8.80 16.51 9.58
C PHE A 478 -9.73 16.44 10.80
N THR A 479 -10.75 17.27 10.80
CA THR A 479 -11.85 17.12 11.75
C THR A 479 -12.71 15.91 11.38
N ARG A 480 -13.61 15.50 12.29
CA ARG A 480 -14.60 14.46 11.98
C ARG A 480 -15.45 14.86 10.77
N ALA A 481 -15.83 16.14 10.68
CA ALA A 481 -16.60 16.66 9.55
C ALA A 481 -15.86 16.55 8.21
N ASP A 482 -14.55 16.84 8.19
CA ASP A 482 -13.71 16.68 7.00
C ASP A 482 -13.66 15.23 6.50
N LEU A 483 -13.49 14.27 7.42
CA LEU A 483 -13.48 12.84 7.07
C LEU A 483 -14.85 12.36 6.58
N HIS A 484 -15.94 12.79 7.23
CA HIS A 484 -17.31 12.47 6.78
C HIS A 484 -17.59 13.07 5.40
N ALA A 485 -17.14 14.30 5.15
CA ALA A 485 -17.28 14.94 3.83
C ALA A 485 -16.50 14.17 2.76
N LYS A 486 -15.24 13.78 3.04
CA LYS A 486 -14.43 12.95 2.14
C LYS A 486 -15.10 11.59 1.88
N PHE A 487 -15.54 10.89 2.93
CA PHE A 487 -16.27 9.63 2.79
C PHE A 487 -17.50 9.78 1.93
N THR A 488 -18.31 10.82 2.18
CA THR A 488 -19.54 11.08 1.43
C THR A 488 -19.27 11.36 -0.04
N ASP A 489 -18.27 12.19 -0.35
CA ASP A 489 -17.87 12.48 -1.74
C ASP A 489 -17.43 11.18 -2.46
N CYS A 490 -16.58 10.38 -1.82
CA CYS A 490 -16.13 9.10 -2.33
C CYS A 490 -17.27 8.08 -2.50
N ALA A 491 -18.06 7.86 -1.46
CA ALA A 491 -19.07 6.81 -1.43
C ALA A 491 -20.27 7.15 -2.33
N SER A 492 -20.54 8.44 -2.59
CA SER A 492 -21.63 8.88 -3.47
C SER A 492 -21.49 8.42 -4.92
N LEU A 493 -20.31 7.96 -5.33
CA LEU A 493 -20.10 7.35 -6.64
C LEU A 493 -20.77 5.97 -6.77
N VAL A 494 -21.09 5.32 -5.64
CA VAL A 494 -21.59 3.94 -5.59
C VAL A 494 -22.86 3.82 -4.75
N LEU A 495 -22.94 4.54 -3.63
CA LEU A 495 -24.00 4.38 -2.63
C LEU A 495 -24.99 5.53 -2.66
N SER A 496 -26.26 5.24 -2.33
CA SER A 496 -27.27 6.26 -2.04
C SER A 496 -26.99 6.99 -0.71
N ALA A 497 -27.58 8.19 -0.54
CA ALA A 497 -27.43 9.00 0.68
C ALA A 497 -27.77 8.22 1.97
N ASP A 498 -28.87 7.43 1.93
CA ASP A 498 -29.29 6.61 3.09
C ASP A 498 -28.27 5.51 3.41
N ARG A 499 -27.64 4.91 2.40
CA ARG A 499 -26.58 3.90 2.61
C ARG A 499 -25.30 4.53 3.14
N ILE A 500 -24.93 5.70 2.64
CA ILE A 500 -23.79 6.49 3.14
C ILE A 500 -23.95 6.74 4.64
N LYS A 501 -25.14 7.22 5.05
CA LYS A 501 -25.42 7.45 6.46
C LYS A 501 -25.30 6.17 7.29
N ARG A 502 -25.92 5.07 6.84
CA ARG A 502 -25.85 3.77 7.55
C ARG A 502 -24.42 3.23 7.63
N ALA A 503 -23.63 3.40 6.57
CA ALA A 503 -22.22 2.97 6.56
C ALA A 503 -21.40 3.77 7.58
N LEU A 504 -21.54 5.10 7.63
CA LEU A 504 -20.87 5.93 8.63
C LEU A 504 -21.29 5.54 10.05
N ASP A 505 -22.59 5.38 10.33
CA ASP A 505 -23.10 4.97 11.64
C ASP A 505 -22.53 3.59 12.06
N ALA A 506 -22.44 2.65 11.11
CA ALA A 506 -21.87 1.31 11.36
C ALA A 506 -20.36 1.35 11.60
N ILE A 507 -19.60 2.16 10.85
CA ILE A 507 -18.14 2.31 11.05
C ILE A 507 -17.86 2.94 12.41
N GLU A 508 -18.58 4.01 12.77
CA GLU A 508 -18.38 4.70 14.05
C GLU A 508 -18.72 3.86 15.27
N SER A 509 -19.60 2.88 15.11
CA SER A 509 -20.01 1.96 16.15
C SER A 509 -19.56 0.52 15.90
N VAL A 510 -18.51 0.33 15.11
CA VAL A 510 -18.08 -0.99 14.61
C VAL A 510 -17.82 -1.99 15.73
N GLU A 511 -17.30 -1.56 16.88
CA GLU A 511 -17.07 -2.42 18.05
C GLU A 511 -18.36 -3.00 18.68
N LYS A 512 -19.52 -2.41 18.35
CA LYS A 512 -20.83 -2.86 18.84
C LYS A 512 -21.49 -3.89 17.93
N LEU A 513 -20.98 -4.05 16.70
CA LEU A 513 -21.56 -4.98 15.75
C LEU A 513 -21.36 -6.42 16.22
N ALA A 514 -22.44 -7.17 16.28
CA ALA A 514 -22.40 -8.60 16.61
C ALA A 514 -21.74 -9.40 15.47
N ASN A 515 -21.90 -8.93 14.22
CA ASN A 515 -21.33 -9.55 13.03
C ASN A 515 -20.89 -8.48 12.03
N ILE A 516 -19.64 -8.55 11.55
CA ILE A 516 -19.08 -7.58 10.60
C ILE A 516 -19.84 -7.53 9.26
N ARG A 517 -20.62 -8.58 8.92
CA ARG A 517 -21.48 -8.59 7.73
C ARG A 517 -22.54 -7.47 7.74
N GLU A 518 -22.89 -6.95 8.91
CA GLU A 518 -23.79 -5.78 9.04
C GLU A 518 -23.15 -4.54 8.39
N LEU A 519 -21.85 -4.31 8.67
CA LEU A 519 -21.09 -3.24 8.02
C LEU A 519 -20.96 -3.48 6.51
N VAL A 520 -20.59 -4.71 6.09
CA VAL A 520 -20.50 -5.05 4.67
C VAL A 520 -21.82 -4.79 3.95
N SER A 521 -22.97 -5.15 4.56
CA SER A 521 -24.29 -4.88 3.99
C SER A 521 -24.59 -3.38 3.81
N ALA A 522 -24.06 -2.52 4.68
CA ALA A 522 -24.20 -1.07 4.53
C ALA A 522 -23.32 -0.50 3.39
N LEU A 523 -22.16 -1.14 3.13
CA LEU A 523 -21.18 -0.74 2.12
C LEU A 523 -21.42 -1.33 0.72
N THR A 524 -22.33 -2.28 0.56
CA THR A 524 -22.66 -2.86 -0.76
C THR A 524 -23.84 -2.13 -1.41
N ALA A 525 -23.77 -1.92 -2.76
CA ALA A 525 -24.79 -1.20 -3.56
C ALA A 525 -26.17 -1.89 -3.57
#